data_cf1f79bc386fd946fd60c307cf13c0bf
#
_entry.id   cf1f79bc386fd946fd60c307cf13c0bf
#
_cell.length_a   1.000
_cell.length_b   1.000
_cell.length_c   1.000
_cell.angle_alpha   90.00
_cell.angle_beta   90.00
_cell.angle_gamma   90.00
#
_symmetry.space_group_name_H-M   'P 1'
#
loop_
_entity.id
_entity.type
_entity.pdbx_description
1 polymer ?
#
loop_
_entity_poly.entity_id
_entity_poly.type
_entity_poly.pdbx_seq_one_letter_code
_entity_poly.pdbx_strand_id
1 'polypeptide(L)'
;MVHMQVLGRDGANLQAAIKKAISDGAIKSFEVAQVKGGFKIKHKKHLGEIRFTKTPGPLLASLVCKNRSKEWQLLEAFVGRLAYHFKNDIASINIQLERED
;
A
#
# COMPACT_ATOMS: atom_id res chain seq x y z
N MET A 1 -11.64 1.97 8.19
CA MET A 1 -10.88 1.64 6.97
C MET A 1 -10.15 2.87 6.43
N VAL A 2 -8.98 2.70 5.87
CA VAL A 2 -8.22 3.80 5.27
C VAL A 2 -8.11 3.54 3.78
N HIS A 3 -8.41 4.55 2.98
CA HIS A 3 -8.26 4.48 1.53
C HIS A 3 -7.12 5.38 1.09
N MET A 4 -6.33 4.90 0.15
CA MET A 4 -5.19 5.65 -0.36
C MET A 4 -5.23 5.72 -1.87
N GLN A 5 -4.82 6.86 -2.41
CA GLN A 5 -4.58 7.04 -3.82
C GLN A 5 -3.16 7.56 -3.99
N VAL A 6 -2.34 6.83 -4.74
CA VAL A 6 -0.96 7.22 -4.98
C VAL A 6 -0.77 7.49 -6.46
N LEU A 7 -0.34 8.70 -6.79
CA LEU A 7 -0.08 9.10 -8.17
C LEU A 7 1.40 8.97 -8.46
N GLY A 8 1.73 8.23 -9.52
CA GLY A 8 3.10 8.10 -9.99
C GLY A 8 3.51 9.25 -10.89
N ARG A 9 4.80 9.54 -10.92
CA ARG A 9 5.38 10.51 -11.85
C ARG A 9 5.61 9.84 -13.20
N ASP A 10 5.38 10.60 -14.27
CA ASP A 10 5.77 10.18 -15.63
C ASP A 10 5.26 8.80 -16.02
N GLY A 11 4.05 8.46 -15.59
CA GLY A 11 3.44 7.18 -15.93
C GLY A 11 4.03 5.98 -15.20
N ALA A 12 4.74 6.17 -14.09
CA ALA A 12 5.32 5.08 -13.33
C ALA A 12 4.25 4.08 -12.88
N ASN A 13 4.51 2.78 -13.11
CA ASN A 13 3.63 1.72 -12.66
C ASN A 13 4.01 1.30 -11.24
N LEU A 14 3.43 1.98 -10.27
CA LEU A 14 3.73 1.76 -8.86
C LEU A 14 3.27 0.39 -8.36
N GLN A 15 2.17 -0.14 -8.88
CA GLN A 15 1.70 -1.47 -8.49
C GLN A 15 2.73 -2.54 -8.80
N ALA A 16 3.23 -2.53 -10.02
CA ALA A 16 4.25 -3.50 -10.45
C ALA A 16 5.56 -3.30 -9.66
N ALA A 17 5.96 -2.06 -9.43
CA ALA A 17 7.17 -1.75 -8.70
C ALA A 17 7.10 -2.21 -7.24
N ILE A 18 5.98 -1.99 -6.56
CA ILE A 18 5.79 -2.43 -5.18
C ILE A 18 5.81 -3.96 -5.09
N LYS A 19 5.06 -4.62 -5.97
CA LYS A 19 4.99 -6.08 -6.00
C LYS A 19 6.38 -6.68 -6.24
N LYS A 20 7.13 -6.12 -7.17
CA LYS A 20 8.48 -6.57 -7.48
C LYS A 20 9.43 -6.36 -6.29
N ALA A 21 9.38 -5.19 -5.65
CA ALA A 21 10.26 -4.88 -4.53
C ALA A 21 10.04 -5.83 -3.35
N ILE A 22 8.79 -6.21 -3.09
CA ILE A 22 8.48 -7.19 -2.05
C ILE A 22 8.95 -8.57 -2.46
N SER A 23 8.68 -8.98 -3.70
CA SER A 23 9.05 -10.31 -4.20
C SER A 23 10.57 -10.51 -4.29
N ASP A 24 11.30 -9.47 -4.64
CA ASP A 24 12.77 -9.50 -4.76
C ASP A 24 13.49 -9.36 -3.40
N GLY A 25 12.75 -9.10 -2.34
CA GLY A 25 13.33 -8.94 -1.01
C GLY A 25 13.87 -7.55 -0.70
N ALA A 26 13.65 -6.56 -1.57
CA ALA A 26 14.02 -5.18 -1.28
C ALA A 26 13.18 -4.60 -0.14
N ILE A 27 11.91 -5.01 -0.07
CA ILE A 27 11.03 -4.72 1.06
C ILE A 27 10.77 -6.02 1.80
N LYS A 28 11.43 -6.20 2.93
CA LYS A 28 11.38 -7.47 3.68
C LYS A 28 10.26 -7.53 4.71
N SER A 29 9.67 -6.40 5.05
CA SER A 29 8.67 -6.31 6.11
C SER A 29 7.26 -6.68 5.67
N PHE A 30 7.02 -6.85 4.37
CA PHE A 30 5.73 -7.22 3.81
C PHE A 30 5.80 -8.51 3.01
N GLU A 31 4.64 -9.15 2.85
CA GLU A 31 4.45 -10.34 2.02
C GLU A 31 3.32 -10.08 1.03
N VAL A 32 3.46 -10.58 -0.20
CA VAL A 32 2.46 -10.43 -1.27
C VAL A 32 1.59 -11.69 -1.35
N ALA A 33 0.28 -11.51 -1.52
CA ALA A 33 -0.65 -12.58 -1.87
C ALA A 33 -1.54 -12.13 -3.02
N GLN A 34 -1.77 -13.02 -3.98
CA GLN A 34 -2.67 -12.74 -5.09
C GLN A 34 -4.12 -12.93 -4.64
N VAL A 35 -4.99 -12.03 -5.10
CA VAL A 35 -6.43 -12.13 -4.89
C VAL A 35 -7.14 -11.81 -6.21
N LYS A 36 -8.39 -12.21 -6.31
CA LYS A 36 -9.20 -11.90 -7.50
C LYS A 36 -9.30 -10.38 -7.68
N GLY A 37 -8.94 -9.89 -8.85
CA GLY A 37 -9.03 -8.47 -9.18
C GLY A 37 -7.85 -7.61 -8.74
N GLY A 38 -6.78 -8.23 -8.20
CA GLY A 38 -5.61 -7.47 -7.77
C GLY A 38 -4.68 -8.30 -6.90
N PHE A 39 -4.06 -7.65 -5.93
CA PHE A 39 -3.23 -8.33 -4.96
C PHE A 39 -3.35 -7.64 -3.60
N LYS A 40 -2.90 -8.32 -2.57
CA LYS A 40 -2.82 -7.75 -1.23
C LYS A 40 -1.44 -7.97 -0.64
N ILE A 41 -1.08 -7.13 0.32
CA ILE A 41 0.15 -7.30 1.08
C ILE A 41 -0.18 -7.32 2.57
N LYS A 42 0.62 -8.05 3.32
CA LYS A 42 0.54 -8.11 4.78
C LYS A 42 1.88 -7.77 5.37
N HIS A 43 1.87 -7.00 6.45
CA HIS A 43 3.08 -6.75 7.21
C HIS A 43 3.36 -7.92 8.13
N LYS A 44 4.62 -8.29 8.27
CA LYS A 44 5.01 -9.46 9.08
C LYS A 44 4.77 -9.27 10.57
N LYS A 45 4.77 -8.02 11.04
CA LYS A 45 4.65 -7.68 12.47
C LYS A 45 3.38 -6.92 12.84
N HIS A 46 2.71 -6.28 11.89
CA HIS A 46 1.51 -5.50 12.15
C HIS A 46 0.27 -6.21 11.65
N LEU A 47 -0.83 -6.03 12.38
CA LEU A 47 -2.11 -6.63 12.02
C LEU A 47 -2.71 -5.93 10.81
N GLY A 48 -3.55 -6.67 10.07
CA GLY A 48 -4.28 -6.14 8.95
C GLY A 48 -3.65 -6.47 7.62
N GLU A 49 -4.28 -5.96 6.57
CA GLU A 49 -3.79 -6.17 5.21
C GLU A 49 -4.06 -4.93 4.38
N ILE A 50 -3.29 -4.77 3.30
CA ILE A 50 -3.47 -3.69 2.34
C ILE A 50 -3.86 -4.33 1.03
N ARG A 51 -5.04 -3.98 0.53
CA ARG A 51 -5.58 -4.50 -0.72
C ARG A 51 -5.41 -3.48 -1.82
N PHE A 52 -4.91 -3.92 -2.95
CA PHE A 52 -4.70 -3.08 -4.13
C PHE A 52 -5.70 -3.44 -5.20
N THR A 53 -6.33 -2.42 -5.77
CA THR A 53 -7.25 -2.59 -6.88
C THR A 53 -6.48 -2.36 -8.18
N LYS A 54 -6.59 -3.29 -9.11
CA LYS A 54 -5.95 -3.16 -10.41
C LYS A 54 -6.64 -2.05 -11.20
N THR A 55 -5.88 -1.00 -11.53
CA THR A 55 -6.37 0.12 -12.32
C THR A 55 -5.32 0.50 -13.36
N PRO A 56 -5.73 1.13 -14.47
CA PRO A 56 -4.78 1.61 -15.46
C PRO A 56 -4.12 2.95 -15.09
N GLY A 57 -4.54 3.55 -14.00
CA GLY A 57 -4.08 4.87 -13.57
C GLY A 57 -3.44 4.83 -12.19
N PRO A 58 -3.96 5.61 -11.26
CA PRO A 58 -3.36 5.73 -9.93
C PRO A 58 -3.42 4.43 -9.16
N LEU A 59 -2.47 4.24 -8.26
CA LEU A 59 -2.49 3.12 -7.33
C LEU A 59 -3.59 3.36 -6.31
N LEU A 60 -4.56 2.45 -6.25
CA LEU A 60 -5.63 2.49 -5.27
C LEU A 60 -5.41 1.39 -4.24
N ALA A 61 -5.37 1.76 -2.98
CA ALA A 61 -5.14 0.83 -1.88
C ALA A 61 -6.15 1.05 -0.77
N SER A 62 -6.53 -0.04 -0.11
CA SER A 62 -7.41 0.00 1.07
C SER A 62 -6.76 -0.78 2.20
N LEU A 63 -6.60 -0.14 3.35
CA LEU A 63 -6.11 -0.79 4.56
C LEU A 63 -7.30 -1.38 5.29
N VAL A 64 -7.24 -2.69 5.55
CA VAL A 64 -8.28 -3.42 6.26
C VAL A 64 -7.67 -3.97 7.53
N CYS A 65 -8.10 -3.47 8.67
CA CYS A 65 -7.63 -3.91 9.97
C CYS A 65 -8.80 -3.94 10.96
N LYS A 66 -8.99 -5.06 11.62
CA LYS A 66 -10.08 -5.21 12.59
C LYS A 66 -9.86 -4.37 13.84
N ASN A 67 -8.61 -4.11 14.18
CA ASN A 67 -8.26 -3.29 15.34
C ASN A 67 -7.85 -1.90 14.87
N ARG A 68 -8.69 -0.91 15.13
CA ARG A 68 -8.46 0.45 14.65
C ARG A 68 -7.21 1.11 15.26
N SER A 69 -6.85 0.76 16.46
CA SER A 69 -5.62 1.29 17.06
C SER A 69 -4.37 0.76 16.36
N LYS A 70 -4.47 -0.40 15.70
CA LYS A 70 -3.39 -1.00 14.94
C LYS A 70 -3.35 -0.55 13.47
N GLU A 71 -4.43 0.03 12.99
CA GLU A 71 -4.54 0.54 11.62
C GLU A 71 -3.47 1.61 11.34
N TRP A 72 -3.26 2.51 12.30
CA TRP A 72 -2.24 3.55 12.19
C TRP A 72 -0.82 2.99 12.06
N GLN A 73 -0.54 1.91 12.76
CA GLN A 73 0.78 1.27 12.67
C GLN A 73 1.03 0.71 11.28
N LEU A 74 0.00 0.06 10.71
CA LEU A 74 0.10 -0.47 9.36
C LEU A 74 0.24 0.64 8.33
N LEU A 75 -0.55 1.72 8.47
CA LEU A 75 -0.48 2.88 7.58
C LEU A 75 0.92 3.52 7.62
N GLU A 76 1.46 3.76 8.81
CA GLU A 76 2.79 4.32 8.99
C GLU A 76 3.86 3.46 8.31
N ALA A 77 3.80 2.16 8.53
CA ALA A 77 4.76 1.23 7.96
C ALA A 77 4.72 1.27 6.43
N PHE A 78 3.52 1.30 5.86
CA PHE A 78 3.36 1.31 4.42
C PHE A 78 3.82 2.63 3.79
N VAL A 79 3.36 3.76 4.33
CA VAL A 79 3.74 5.08 3.82
C VAL A 79 5.25 5.28 3.95
N GLY A 80 5.84 4.83 5.04
CA GLY A 80 7.28 4.88 5.23
C GLY A 80 8.04 4.13 4.15
N ARG A 81 7.57 2.95 3.76
CA ARG A 81 8.19 2.18 2.69
C ARG A 81 8.00 2.83 1.32
N LEU A 82 6.84 3.41 1.06
CA LEU A 82 6.61 4.15 -0.18
C LEU A 82 7.60 5.32 -0.28
N ALA A 83 7.73 6.09 0.78
CA ALA A 83 8.64 7.24 0.80
C ALA A 83 10.10 6.80 0.65
N TYR A 84 10.50 5.74 1.32
CA TYR A 84 11.87 5.27 1.29
C TYR A 84 12.28 4.72 -0.08
N HIS A 85 11.45 3.86 -0.67
CA HIS A 85 11.82 3.14 -1.89
C HIS A 85 11.40 3.84 -3.18
N PHE A 86 10.32 4.64 -3.15
CA PHE A 86 9.69 5.15 -4.37
C PHE A 86 9.49 6.65 -4.39
N LYS A 87 10.16 7.41 -3.53
CA LYS A 87 9.96 8.86 -3.44
C LYS A 87 10.17 9.59 -4.77
N ASN A 88 11.07 9.09 -5.62
CA ASN A 88 11.35 9.72 -6.91
C ASN A 88 10.29 9.38 -7.97
N ASP A 89 9.50 8.34 -7.73
CA ASP A 89 8.47 7.86 -8.66
C ASP A 89 7.07 8.29 -8.25
N ILE A 90 6.91 8.87 -7.07
CA ILE A 90 5.61 9.28 -6.53
C ILE A 90 5.44 10.78 -6.67
N ALA A 91 4.32 11.19 -7.28
CA ALA A 91 3.96 12.60 -7.38
C ALA A 91 3.16 13.06 -6.16
N SER A 92 2.25 12.22 -5.68
CA SER A 92 1.44 12.56 -4.51
C SER A 92 0.86 11.31 -3.86
N ILE A 93 0.55 11.42 -2.58
CA ILE A 93 -0.16 10.40 -1.81
C ILE A 93 -1.36 11.09 -1.17
N ASN A 94 -2.56 10.59 -1.48
CA ASN A 94 -3.80 11.06 -0.88
C ASN A 94 -4.33 9.98 0.05
N ILE A 95 -4.55 10.32 1.31
CA ILE A 95 -5.01 9.39 2.33
C ILE A 95 -6.37 9.85 2.83
N GLN A 96 -7.37 8.97 2.72
CA GLN A 96 -8.71 9.24 3.21
C GLN A 96 -9.00 8.33 4.40
N LEU A 97 -9.30 8.95 5.52
CA LEU A 97 -9.63 8.26 6.77
C LEU A 97 -11.14 8.21 6.90
N GLU A 98 -11.70 7.01 7.01
CA GLU A 98 -13.12 6.88 7.29
C GLU A 98 -13.41 7.35 8.71
N ARG A 99 -14.45 8.15 8.83
CA ARG A 99 -14.88 8.67 10.12
C ARG A 99 -15.48 7.54 10.96
N GLU A 100 -15.10 7.51 12.22
CA GLU A 100 -15.74 6.63 13.18
C GLU A 100 -17.02 7.29 13.68
N ASP A 101 -18.10 6.53 13.64
CA ASP A 101 -19.37 6.95 14.25
C ASP A 101 -19.60 6.27 15.61
#